data_e0092d8f39cd90592055f9744839837e
#
_entry.id   e0092d8f39cd90592055f9744839837e
#
_cell.length_a   1.000
_cell.length_b   1.000
_cell.length_c   1.000
_cell.angle_alpha   90.00
_cell.angle_beta   90.00
_cell.angle_gamma   90.00
#
_symmetry.space_group_name_H-M   'P 1'
#
loop_
_entity.id
_entity.type
_entity.pdbx_description
1 polymer ?
#
loop_
_entity_poly.entity_id
_entity_poly.type
_entity_poly.pdbx_seq_one_letter_code
_entity_poly.pdbx_strand_id
1 'polypeptide(L)'
;SQPVGGDVDIPYGERMRELFQGSCVKFMGYNIMVDGDIESGEGDILDGYPEEEGLPPCTPPDYGKIRDSVEKADKRGFRCALHAEGDRAVRKAIDILEGCRKENGARDARHAVIDMELVDPADIRRMKENDITAINYVQIMSCYPKYEEYYGLRYFSEERQKDIWPYRSLKDAGVTLCWGTDLTLDVPDIPLSVCYAAERKFPNSMPEQGFNMKESITPAEVLEGWTKNGQKANFAEDILGTLEPGKLADIAVIDGDILGTEGRVRKEQKAE
;
A
#
# COMPACT_ATOMS: atom_id res chain seq x y z
N SER A 1 10.45 4.45 -10.28
CA SER A 1 9.39 3.60 -10.83
C SER A 1 9.79 3.15 -12.23
N GLN A 2 9.51 1.91 -12.57
CA GLN A 2 9.64 1.43 -13.94
C GLN A 2 8.30 1.58 -14.66
N PRO A 3 8.28 1.79 -15.98
CA PRO A 3 7.03 1.85 -16.73
C PRO A 3 6.24 0.54 -16.58
N VAL A 4 4.91 0.62 -16.72
CA VAL A 4 4.00 -0.53 -16.65
C VAL A 4 4.52 -1.67 -17.53
N GLY A 5 4.71 -2.85 -16.95
CA GLY A 5 5.21 -4.04 -17.66
C GLY A 5 6.64 -3.96 -18.19
N GLY A 6 7.48 -3.05 -17.65
CA GLY A 6 8.90 -2.92 -18.05
C GLY A 6 9.77 -4.08 -17.60
N ASP A 7 10.86 -4.36 -18.33
CA ASP A 7 11.89 -5.30 -17.91
C ASP A 7 12.73 -4.71 -16.77
N VAL A 8 13.10 -5.54 -15.79
CA VAL A 8 14.04 -5.14 -14.74
C VAL A 8 15.47 -5.19 -15.28
N ASP A 9 16.22 -4.11 -15.04
CA ASP A 9 17.66 -4.06 -15.36
C ASP A 9 18.46 -4.66 -14.20
N ILE A 10 18.72 -5.97 -14.26
CA ILE A 10 19.46 -6.68 -13.21
C ILE A 10 20.91 -6.15 -13.06
N PRO A 11 21.71 -5.94 -14.12
CA PRO A 11 23.05 -5.34 -13.99
C PRO A 11 23.04 -3.98 -13.30
N TYR A 12 22.04 -3.14 -13.59
CA TYR A 12 21.87 -1.87 -12.88
C TYR A 12 21.59 -2.08 -11.40
N GLY A 13 20.64 -2.98 -11.08
CA GLY A 13 20.29 -3.28 -9.69
C GLY A 13 21.47 -3.83 -8.88
N GLU A 14 22.27 -4.72 -9.45
CA GLU A 14 23.48 -5.27 -8.81
C GLU A 14 24.48 -4.14 -8.51
N ARG A 15 24.74 -3.27 -9.47
CA ARG A 15 25.61 -2.10 -9.28
C ARG A 15 25.06 -1.13 -8.22
N MET A 16 23.76 -0.87 -8.20
CA MET A 16 23.14 0.00 -7.19
C MET A 16 23.21 -0.64 -5.80
N ARG A 17 22.99 -1.95 -5.68
CA ARG A 17 23.14 -2.66 -4.42
C ARG A 17 24.57 -2.61 -3.88
N GLU A 18 25.59 -2.67 -4.73
CA GLU A 18 26.99 -2.50 -4.33
C GLU A 18 27.29 -1.06 -3.87
N LEU A 19 26.73 -0.07 -4.56
CA LEU A 19 26.95 1.35 -4.23
C LEU A 19 26.20 1.79 -2.96
N PHE A 20 24.98 1.26 -2.74
CA PHE A 20 24.11 1.68 -1.65
C PHE A 20 23.91 0.56 -0.63
N GLN A 21 24.91 0.34 0.21
CA GLN A 21 24.92 -0.64 1.31
C GLN A 21 24.94 0.01 2.69
N GLY A 22 24.74 1.31 2.77
CA GLY A 22 24.80 2.06 4.03
C GLY A 22 23.63 1.80 4.97
N SER A 23 23.77 2.20 6.22
CA SER A 23 22.68 2.12 7.20
C SER A 23 21.50 3.06 6.87
N CYS A 24 21.78 4.21 6.25
CA CYS A 24 20.78 5.22 5.90
C CYS A 24 20.22 5.08 4.48
N VAL A 25 21.01 4.53 3.55
CA VAL A 25 20.59 4.35 2.16
C VAL A 25 20.97 2.95 1.68
N LYS A 26 19.97 2.21 1.23
CA LYS A 26 20.15 0.86 0.67
C LYS A 26 19.35 0.74 -0.62
N PHE A 27 19.93 0.06 -1.62
CA PHE A 27 19.17 -0.38 -2.78
C PHE A 27 18.58 -1.76 -2.49
N MET A 28 17.26 -1.87 -2.38
CA MET A 28 16.59 -3.10 -1.97
C MET A 28 16.04 -3.91 -3.12
N GLY A 29 15.65 -3.26 -4.20
CA GLY A 29 15.03 -3.94 -5.32
C GLY A 29 14.23 -3.03 -6.23
N TYR A 30 13.17 -3.56 -6.78
CA TYR A 30 12.40 -2.94 -7.85
C TYR A 30 10.97 -2.66 -7.43
N ASN A 31 10.46 -1.51 -7.86
CA ASN A 31 9.04 -1.20 -7.87
C ASN A 31 8.54 -1.37 -9.32
N ILE A 32 7.54 -2.22 -9.52
CA ILE A 32 7.01 -2.60 -10.82
C ILE A 32 5.52 -2.28 -10.86
N MET A 33 5.11 -1.46 -11.83
CA MET A 33 3.70 -1.19 -12.09
C MET A 33 3.06 -2.42 -12.73
N VAL A 34 2.01 -2.95 -12.09
CA VAL A 34 1.19 -4.05 -12.61
C VAL A 34 0.05 -3.48 -13.43
N ASP A 35 -0.75 -2.61 -12.85
CA ASP A 35 -1.82 -1.85 -13.53
C ASP A 35 -1.69 -0.34 -13.23
N GLY A 36 -2.60 0.45 -13.73
CA GLY A 36 -2.72 1.88 -13.46
C GLY A 36 -3.89 2.21 -12.55
N ASP A 37 -4.25 3.51 -12.50
CA ASP A 37 -5.28 4.02 -11.61
C ASP A 37 -6.67 3.48 -11.93
N ILE A 38 -7.41 3.11 -10.90
CA ILE A 38 -8.82 2.76 -11.04
C ILE A 38 -9.63 3.97 -11.53
N GLU A 39 -9.34 5.18 -11.03
CA GLU A 39 -10.06 6.40 -11.41
C GLU A 39 -10.02 6.67 -12.91
N SER A 40 -8.88 6.45 -13.56
CA SER A 40 -8.71 6.63 -15.01
C SER A 40 -9.21 5.47 -15.87
N GLY A 41 -9.66 4.37 -15.24
CA GLY A 41 -10.06 3.15 -15.92
C GLY A 41 -8.90 2.23 -16.31
N GLU A 42 -7.69 2.47 -15.77
CA GLU A 42 -6.49 1.67 -16.06
C GLU A 42 -6.26 0.56 -15.02
N GLY A 43 -6.98 0.57 -13.90
CA GLY A 43 -6.96 -0.51 -12.91
C GLY A 43 -7.57 -1.80 -13.48
N ASP A 44 -6.91 -2.94 -13.32
CA ASP A 44 -7.45 -4.23 -13.77
C ASP A 44 -8.35 -4.85 -12.69
N ILE A 45 -9.67 -4.68 -12.86
CA ILE A 45 -10.71 -5.13 -11.93
C ILE A 45 -11.46 -6.37 -12.42
N LEU A 46 -11.88 -7.24 -11.49
CA LEU A 46 -12.48 -8.54 -11.80
C LEU A 46 -13.80 -8.42 -12.58
N ASP A 47 -14.64 -7.49 -12.19
CA ASP A 47 -15.99 -7.33 -12.76
C ASP A 47 -16.03 -6.34 -13.93
N GLY A 48 -14.91 -5.63 -14.23
CA GLY A 48 -14.87 -4.55 -15.21
C GLY A 48 -15.49 -3.25 -14.68
N TYR A 49 -15.43 -2.21 -15.48
CA TYR A 49 -16.02 -0.90 -15.20
C TYR A 49 -17.44 -0.79 -15.73
N PRO A 50 -18.31 0.04 -15.11
CA PRO A 50 -19.64 0.32 -15.64
C PRO A 50 -19.56 0.98 -17.03
N GLU A 51 -20.34 0.47 -18.01
CA GLU A 51 -20.34 1.01 -19.38
C GLU A 51 -20.81 2.48 -19.45
N GLU A 52 -21.72 2.87 -18.55
CA GLU A 52 -22.27 4.22 -18.45
C GLU A 52 -21.26 5.30 -18.11
N GLU A 53 -20.14 4.93 -17.49
CA GLU A 53 -19.07 5.88 -17.14
C GLU A 53 -18.22 6.28 -18.36
N GLY A 54 -18.34 5.57 -19.47
CA GLY A 54 -17.68 5.91 -20.73
C GLY A 54 -16.14 5.86 -20.66
N LEU A 55 -15.60 5.12 -19.70
CA LEU A 55 -14.16 4.90 -19.57
C LEU A 55 -13.61 4.12 -20.77
N PRO A 56 -12.35 4.37 -21.16
CA PRO A 56 -11.72 3.55 -22.19
C PRO A 56 -11.66 2.09 -21.73
N PRO A 57 -11.73 1.11 -22.64
CA PRO A 57 -11.54 -0.28 -22.27
C PRO A 57 -10.17 -0.46 -21.62
N CYS A 58 -10.15 -1.02 -20.41
CA CYS A 58 -8.90 -1.36 -19.74
C CYS A 58 -8.12 -2.36 -20.59
N THR A 59 -6.87 -2.06 -20.89
CA THR A 59 -5.96 -3.00 -21.56
C THR A 59 -5.30 -3.84 -20.48
N PRO A 60 -5.61 -5.15 -20.40
CA PRO A 60 -5.00 -5.99 -19.39
C PRO A 60 -3.47 -5.96 -19.46
N PRO A 61 -2.78 -5.88 -18.31
CA PRO A 61 -1.33 -5.93 -18.25
C PRO A 61 -0.76 -7.23 -18.84
N ASP A 62 0.47 -7.16 -19.38
CA ASP A 62 1.21 -8.38 -19.76
C ASP A 62 1.78 -9.07 -18.52
N TYR A 63 0.92 -9.83 -17.85
CA TYR A 63 1.30 -10.57 -16.64
C TYR A 63 2.43 -11.59 -16.87
N GLY A 64 2.59 -12.10 -18.10
CA GLY A 64 3.69 -12.99 -18.45
C GLY A 64 5.03 -12.26 -18.35
N LYS A 65 5.11 -11.08 -18.95
CA LYS A 65 6.32 -10.24 -18.90
C LYS A 65 6.63 -9.76 -17.48
N ILE A 66 5.61 -9.33 -16.73
CA ILE A 66 5.76 -8.92 -15.34
C ILE A 66 6.30 -10.07 -14.50
N ARG A 67 5.71 -11.27 -14.61
CA ARG A 67 6.19 -12.47 -13.92
C ARG A 67 7.66 -12.74 -14.22
N ASP A 68 8.04 -12.80 -15.50
CA ASP A 68 9.42 -13.09 -15.90
C ASP A 68 10.42 -12.08 -15.32
N SER A 69 10.03 -10.80 -15.22
CA SER A 69 10.82 -9.74 -14.62
C SER A 69 10.97 -9.93 -13.11
N VAL A 70 9.87 -10.22 -12.42
CA VAL A 70 9.87 -10.44 -10.96
C VAL A 70 10.66 -11.69 -10.59
N GLU A 71 10.48 -12.80 -11.31
CA GLU A 71 11.22 -14.05 -11.08
C GLU A 71 12.74 -13.86 -11.27
N LYS A 72 13.15 -13.12 -12.30
CA LYS A 72 14.57 -12.76 -12.51
C LYS A 72 15.13 -11.94 -11.35
N ALA A 73 14.39 -10.94 -10.88
CA ALA A 73 14.80 -10.08 -9.78
C ALA A 73 14.87 -10.87 -8.45
N ASP A 74 13.83 -11.65 -8.15
CA ASP A 74 13.78 -12.47 -6.95
C ASP A 74 14.90 -13.52 -6.91
N LYS A 75 15.19 -14.19 -8.03
CA LYS A 75 16.30 -15.15 -8.15
C LYS A 75 17.66 -14.54 -7.84
N ARG A 76 17.80 -13.22 -8.03
CA ARG A 76 19.01 -12.45 -7.69
C ARG A 76 18.97 -11.87 -6.27
N GLY A 77 17.96 -12.24 -5.48
CA GLY A 77 17.81 -11.81 -4.11
C GLY A 77 17.28 -10.38 -3.95
N PHE A 78 16.72 -9.77 -5.00
CA PHE A 78 16.08 -8.47 -4.89
C PHE A 78 14.68 -8.59 -4.31
N ARG A 79 14.27 -7.58 -3.56
CA ARG A 79 12.87 -7.35 -3.22
C ARG A 79 12.12 -6.84 -4.44
N CYS A 80 10.88 -7.27 -4.60
CA CYS A 80 9.95 -6.70 -5.58
C CYS A 80 8.76 -6.11 -4.85
N ALA A 81 8.39 -4.88 -5.19
CA ALA A 81 7.17 -4.23 -4.79
C ALA A 81 6.31 -4.06 -6.05
N LEU A 82 5.11 -4.63 -6.05
CA LEU A 82 4.20 -4.67 -7.19
C LEU A 82 3.08 -3.68 -6.94
N HIS A 83 3.02 -2.60 -7.71
CA HIS A 83 1.92 -1.65 -7.68
C HIS A 83 0.70 -2.28 -8.34
N ALA A 84 -0.41 -2.37 -7.60
CA ALA A 84 -1.64 -2.98 -8.09
C ALA A 84 -2.85 -2.40 -7.34
N GLU A 85 -3.68 -1.63 -8.04
CA GLU A 85 -4.88 -1.01 -7.48
C GLU A 85 -6.12 -1.88 -7.64
N GLY A 86 -6.33 -2.46 -8.83
CA GLY A 86 -7.47 -3.32 -9.12
C GLY A 86 -7.34 -4.71 -8.51
N ASP A 87 -8.43 -5.29 -8.07
CA ASP A 87 -8.44 -6.60 -7.40
C ASP A 87 -7.96 -7.75 -8.28
N ARG A 88 -8.13 -7.67 -9.61
CA ARG A 88 -7.51 -8.64 -10.53
C ARG A 88 -6.00 -8.46 -10.58
N ALA A 89 -5.52 -7.22 -10.63
CA ALA A 89 -4.09 -6.93 -10.60
C ALA A 89 -3.46 -7.36 -9.28
N VAL A 90 -4.10 -7.08 -8.14
CA VAL A 90 -3.68 -7.56 -6.81
C VAL A 90 -3.57 -9.09 -6.79
N ARG A 91 -4.60 -9.79 -7.26
CA ARG A 91 -4.59 -11.27 -7.38
C ARG A 91 -3.42 -11.76 -8.22
N LYS A 92 -3.17 -11.15 -9.37
CA LYS A 92 -2.07 -11.50 -10.25
C LYS A 92 -0.70 -11.20 -9.66
N ALA A 93 -0.57 -10.08 -8.94
CA ALA A 93 0.65 -9.77 -8.20
C ALA A 93 0.95 -10.86 -7.15
N ILE A 94 -0.06 -11.29 -6.40
CA ILE A 94 0.07 -12.39 -5.43
C ILE A 94 0.43 -13.70 -6.14
N ASP A 95 -0.23 -14.07 -7.25
CA ASP A 95 0.08 -15.27 -8.05
C ASP A 95 1.57 -15.29 -8.46
N ILE A 96 2.08 -14.15 -8.90
CA ILE A 96 3.49 -14.01 -9.32
C ILE A 96 4.43 -14.21 -8.13
N LEU A 97 4.16 -13.58 -6.98
CA LEU A 97 5.01 -13.69 -5.79
C LEU A 97 4.96 -15.09 -5.18
N GLU A 98 3.82 -15.77 -5.21
CA GLU A 98 3.72 -17.20 -4.87
C GLU A 98 4.54 -18.08 -5.83
N GLY A 99 4.52 -17.75 -7.13
CA GLY A 99 5.35 -18.41 -8.14
C GLY A 99 6.83 -18.28 -7.81
N CYS A 100 7.30 -17.08 -7.50
CA CYS A 100 8.69 -16.83 -7.09
C CYS A 100 9.09 -17.70 -5.90
N ARG A 101 8.25 -17.74 -4.85
CA ARG A 101 8.51 -18.57 -3.66
C ARG A 101 8.63 -20.06 -3.99
N LYS A 102 7.83 -20.56 -4.95
CA LYS A 102 7.87 -21.96 -5.41
C LYS A 102 9.10 -22.26 -6.25
N GLU A 103 9.44 -21.39 -7.20
CA GLU A 103 10.52 -21.61 -8.16
C GLU A 103 11.92 -21.32 -7.59
N ASN A 104 12.06 -20.24 -6.83
CA ASN A 104 13.34 -19.77 -6.31
C ASN A 104 13.60 -20.21 -4.85
N GLY A 105 12.60 -20.80 -4.19
CA GLY A 105 12.67 -21.20 -2.79
C GLY A 105 12.22 -20.09 -1.83
N ALA A 106 11.81 -20.52 -0.63
CA ALA A 106 11.38 -19.60 0.42
C ALA A 106 12.57 -18.86 1.02
N ARG A 107 12.47 -17.53 1.11
CA ARG A 107 13.42 -16.65 1.79
C ARG A 107 12.67 -15.47 2.43
N ASP A 108 13.30 -14.75 3.34
CA ASP A 108 12.80 -13.46 3.83
C ASP A 108 13.05 -12.40 2.75
N ALA A 109 12.14 -12.32 1.78
CA ALA A 109 12.21 -11.38 0.67
C ALA A 109 11.49 -10.07 0.96
N ARG A 110 10.49 -10.12 1.85
CA ARG A 110 9.59 -9.01 2.15
C ARG A 110 9.04 -8.34 0.90
N HIS A 111 8.70 -9.16 -0.10
CA HIS A 111 7.99 -8.67 -1.27
C HIS A 111 6.73 -7.93 -0.84
N ALA A 112 6.30 -6.98 -1.65
CA ALA A 112 5.12 -6.18 -1.33
C ALA A 112 4.16 -6.09 -2.50
N VAL A 113 2.88 -5.95 -2.18
CA VAL A 113 1.89 -5.33 -3.07
C VAL A 113 1.63 -3.94 -2.52
N ILE A 114 1.65 -2.96 -3.39
CA ILE A 114 1.53 -1.55 -3.00
C ILE A 114 0.34 -0.91 -3.70
N ASP A 115 -0.22 0.11 -3.06
CA ASP A 115 -1.34 0.91 -3.54
C ASP A 115 -2.63 0.14 -3.78
N MET A 116 -2.89 -0.85 -2.95
CA MET A 116 -4.08 -1.68 -3.08
C MET A 116 -5.32 -0.89 -2.68
N GLU A 117 -6.15 -0.55 -3.67
CA GLU A 117 -7.42 0.09 -3.39
C GLU A 117 -8.54 -0.94 -3.26
N LEU A 118 -8.76 -1.75 -4.27
CA LEU A 118 -9.77 -2.79 -4.28
C LEU A 118 -9.11 -4.17 -4.10
N VAL A 119 -9.53 -4.94 -3.10
CA VAL A 119 -8.93 -6.24 -2.78
C VAL A 119 -10.00 -7.28 -2.52
N ASP A 120 -9.99 -8.36 -3.30
CA ASP A 120 -10.85 -9.50 -3.01
C ASP A 120 -10.45 -10.14 -1.66
N PRO A 121 -11.41 -10.30 -0.72
CA PRO A 121 -11.12 -10.89 0.60
C PRO A 121 -10.41 -12.25 0.56
N ALA A 122 -10.61 -13.04 -0.49
CA ALA A 122 -9.93 -14.35 -0.65
C ALA A 122 -8.41 -14.20 -0.83
N ASP A 123 -7.94 -13.07 -1.35
CA ASP A 123 -6.52 -12.83 -1.61
C ASP A 123 -5.75 -12.34 -0.37
N ILE A 124 -6.44 -11.75 0.62
CA ILE A 124 -5.82 -11.24 1.85
C ILE A 124 -5.11 -12.37 2.63
N ARG A 125 -5.74 -13.53 2.78
CA ARG A 125 -5.13 -14.68 3.47
C ARG A 125 -3.87 -15.15 2.74
N ARG A 126 -3.89 -15.17 1.42
CA ARG A 126 -2.74 -15.58 0.59
C ARG A 126 -1.54 -14.67 0.79
N MET A 127 -1.77 -13.36 0.97
CA MET A 127 -0.70 -12.42 1.30
C MET A 127 0.01 -12.84 2.59
N LYS A 128 -0.75 -13.20 3.63
CA LYS A 128 -0.17 -13.68 4.90
C LYS A 128 0.60 -15.00 4.75
N GLU A 129 0.02 -15.96 4.05
CA GLU A 129 0.64 -17.29 3.82
C GLU A 129 1.97 -17.20 3.06
N ASN A 130 2.15 -16.15 2.25
CA ASN A 130 3.36 -15.91 1.45
C ASN A 130 4.27 -14.80 1.97
N ASP A 131 4.03 -14.30 3.19
CA ASP A 131 4.79 -13.20 3.81
C ASP A 131 4.87 -11.94 2.92
N ILE A 132 3.79 -11.65 2.18
CA ILE A 132 3.69 -10.46 1.33
C ILE A 132 3.29 -9.27 2.20
N THR A 133 4.07 -8.19 2.10
CA THR A 133 3.79 -6.92 2.78
C THR A 133 2.74 -6.12 2.02
N ALA A 134 1.80 -5.53 2.74
CA ALA A 134 0.87 -4.53 2.23
C ALA A 134 1.45 -3.13 2.45
N ILE A 135 1.62 -2.34 1.39
CA ILE A 135 2.02 -0.94 1.48
C ILE A 135 0.92 -0.11 0.83
N ASN A 136 0.19 0.66 1.63
CA ASN A 136 -0.91 1.48 1.14
C ASN A 136 -0.65 2.97 1.39
N TYR A 137 -1.38 3.80 0.71
CA TYR A 137 -1.32 5.26 0.84
C TYR A 137 -2.57 5.74 1.57
N VAL A 138 -2.52 5.70 2.91
CA VAL A 138 -3.69 6.03 3.74
C VAL A 138 -4.19 7.47 3.53
N GLN A 139 -3.35 8.33 2.96
CA GLN A 139 -3.69 9.73 2.67
C GLN A 139 -4.38 9.91 1.32
N ILE A 140 -4.57 8.84 0.53
CA ILE A 140 -5.22 8.92 -0.79
C ILE A 140 -6.62 9.56 -0.71
N MET A 141 -7.33 9.41 0.41
CA MET A 141 -8.61 10.08 0.63
C MET A 141 -8.52 11.61 0.55
N SER A 142 -7.32 12.22 0.74
CA SER A 142 -7.11 13.66 0.61
C SER A 142 -7.22 14.16 -0.83
N CYS A 143 -7.02 13.28 -1.81
CA CYS A 143 -7.15 13.59 -3.21
C CYS A 143 -8.61 13.89 -3.61
N TYR A 144 -9.57 13.48 -2.77
CA TYR A 144 -11.01 13.71 -2.98
C TYR A 144 -11.53 14.70 -1.92
N PRO A 145 -11.56 16.01 -2.23
CA PRO A 145 -12.00 17.04 -1.27
C PRO A 145 -13.40 16.80 -0.68
N LYS A 146 -14.26 16.13 -1.46
CA LYS A 146 -15.60 15.73 -1.03
C LYS A 146 -15.85 14.25 -1.27
N TYR A 147 -16.48 13.60 -0.30
CA TYR A 147 -16.91 12.20 -0.39
C TYR A 147 -17.69 11.90 -1.68
N GLU A 148 -18.60 12.81 -2.05
CA GLU A 148 -19.46 12.67 -3.21
C GLU A 148 -18.72 12.70 -4.55
N GLU A 149 -17.48 13.17 -4.55
CA GLU A 149 -16.59 13.23 -5.71
C GLU A 149 -15.76 11.96 -5.88
N TYR A 150 -15.71 11.08 -4.87
CA TYR A 150 -14.96 9.84 -4.92
C TYR A 150 -15.55 8.88 -5.96
N TYR A 151 -14.77 8.54 -6.97
CA TYR A 151 -15.22 7.73 -8.11
C TYR A 151 -15.71 6.33 -7.71
N GLY A 152 -15.18 5.76 -6.64
CA GLY A 152 -15.57 4.45 -6.16
C GLY A 152 -17.06 4.31 -5.84
N LEU A 153 -17.76 5.44 -5.56
CA LEU A 153 -19.20 5.45 -5.38
C LEU A 153 -19.97 5.22 -6.68
N ARG A 154 -19.36 5.50 -7.83
CA ARG A 154 -19.95 5.33 -9.16
C ARG A 154 -19.53 4.02 -9.81
N TYR A 155 -18.25 3.65 -9.64
CA TYR A 155 -17.68 2.48 -10.31
C TYR A 155 -18.04 1.17 -9.63
N PHE A 156 -18.33 1.20 -8.33
CA PHE A 156 -18.56 -0.01 -7.55
C PHE A 156 -19.92 -0.03 -6.88
N SER A 157 -20.60 -1.20 -6.94
CA SER A 157 -21.79 -1.43 -6.15
C SER A 157 -21.51 -1.30 -4.65
N GLU A 158 -22.53 -1.03 -3.84
CA GLU A 158 -22.39 -0.96 -2.37
C GLU A 158 -21.74 -2.22 -1.77
N GLU A 159 -21.94 -3.37 -2.37
CA GLU A 159 -21.30 -4.61 -1.92
C GLU A 159 -19.79 -4.58 -2.21
N ARG A 160 -19.39 -4.14 -3.40
CA ARG A 160 -17.99 -4.05 -3.80
C ARG A 160 -17.24 -2.92 -3.07
N GLN A 161 -17.92 -1.84 -2.70
CA GLN A 161 -17.32 -0.77 -1.89
C GLN A 161 -16.83 -1.27 -0.52
N LYS A 162 -17.32 -2.42 -0.04
CA LYS A 162 -16.85 -3.03 1.21
C LYS A 162 -15.44 -3.63 1.11
N ASP A 163 -14.94 -3.83 -0.09
CA ASP A 163 -13.62 -4.38 -0.38
C ASP A 163 -12.57 -3.28 -0.61
N ILE A 164 -12.97 -2.00 -0.53
CA ILE A 164 -12.10 -0.84 -0.72
C ILE A 164 -11.31 -0.54 0.56
N TRP A 165 -9.98 -0.40 0.39
CA TRP A 165 -9.02 -0.12 1.46
C TRP A 165 -9.23 -1.03 2.69
N PRO A 166 -9.00 -2.35 2.56
CA PRO A 166 -9.35 -3.35 3.57
C PRO A 166 -8.33 -3.42 4.72
N TYR A 167 -8.08 -2.31 5.39
CA TYR A 167 -7.01 -2.18 6.39
C TYR A 167 -7.21 -3.09 7.60
N ARG A 168 -8.44 -3.19 8.12
CA ARG A 168 -8.78 -4.09 9.23
C ARG A 168 -8.60 -5.55 8.82
N SER A 169 -9.13 -5.91 7.66
CA SER A 169 -9.04 -7.28 7.14
C SER A 169 -7.60 -7.72 6.93
N LEU A 170 -6.74 -6.85 6.37
CA LEU A 170 -5.30 -7.11 6.23
C LEU A 170 -4.63 -7.31 7.59
N LYS A 171 -4.93 -6.43 8.55
CA LYS A 171 -4.33 -6.51 9.89
C LYS A 171 -4.79 -7.74 10.65
N ASP A 172 -6.08 -8.08 10.64
CA ASP A 172 -6.64 -9.24 11.33
C ASP A 172 -6.13 -10.55 10.74
N ALA A 173 -5.84 -10.59 9.43
CA ALA A 173 -5.16 -11.71 8.79
C ALA A 173 -3.68 -11.82 9.18
N GLY A 174 -3.11 -10.80 9.85
CA GLY A 174 -1.71 -10.76 10.26
C GLY A 174 -0.75 -10.40 9.13
N VAL A 175 -1.24 -9.74 8.07
CA VAL A 175 -0.42 -9.15 7.02
C VAL A 175 0.36 -7.96 7.60
N THR A 176 1.62 -7.82 7.26
CA THR A 176 2.39 -6.63 7.62
C THR A 176 1.87 -5.45 6.80
N LEU A 177 1.11 -4.56 7.44
CA LEU A 177 0.53 -3.36 6.84
C LEU A 177 1.38 -2.15 7.20
N CYS A 178 1.86 -1.41 6.20
CA CYS A 178 2.60 -0.16 6.38
C CYS A 178 2.18 0.88 5.35
N TRP A 179 2.63 2.11 5.56
CA TRP A 179 2.19 3.26 4.79
C TRP A 179 3.30 3.85 3.94
N GLY A 180 2.91 4.35 2.79
CA GLY A 180 3.67 5.23 1.93
C GLY A 180 2.92 6.53 1.68
N THR A 181 3.52 7.47 0.96
CA THR A 181 2.95 8.79 0.65
C THR A 181 2.80 9.04 -0.83
N ASP A 182 3.41 8.18 -1.65
CA ASP A 182 3.52 8.41 -3.09
C ASP A 182 3.96 9.85 -3.42
N LEU A 183 5.05 10.29 -2.79
CA LEU A 183 5.64 11.60 -3.07
C LEU A 183 5.93 11.70 -4.58
N THR A 184 5.38 12.66 -5.26
CA THR A 184 4.92 14.02 -4.94
C THR A 184 3.40 14.19 -4.80
N LEU A 185 2.62 13.13 -4.71
CA LEU A 185 1.16 13.23 -4.69
C LEU A 185 0.68 13.88 -3.39
N ASP A 186 1.21 13.47 -2.25
CA ASP A 186 0.83 14.07 -0.97
C ASP A 186 2.04 14.30 -0.04
N VAL A 187 1.94 15.32 0.80
CA VAL A 187 2.90 15.58 1.87
C VAL A 187 2.47 14.78 3.10
N PRO A 188 3.38 14.03 3.75
CA PRO A 188 3.03 13.25 4.91
C PRO A 188 2.43 14.11 6.03
N ASP A 189 1.17 13.88 6.34
CA ASP A 189 0.49 14.43 7.51
C ASP A 189 0.03 13.27 8.39
N ILE A 190 0.87 12.91 9.35
CA ILE A 190 0.62 11.74 10.19
C ILE A 190 -0.67 11.88 11.02
N PRO A 191 -0.96 13.02 11.69
CA PRO A 191 -2.24 13.23 12.35
C PRO A 191 -3.43 13.05 11.42
N LEU A 192 -3.38 13.58 10.21
CA LEU A 192 -4.46 13.47 9.23
C LEU A 192 -4.62 12.05 8.72
N SER A 193 -3.52 11.32 8.50
CA SER A 193 -3.57 9.91 8.09
C SER A 193 -4.25 9.03 9.14
N VAL A 194 -4.07 9.37 10.44
CA VAL A 194 -4.81 8.70 11.52
C VAL A 194 -6.32 8.93 11.39
N CYS A 195 -6.75 10.16 11.08
CA CYS A 195 -8.17 10.44 10.84
C CYS A 195 -8.72 9.62 9.67
N TYR A 196 -8.01 9.58 8.54
CA TYR A 196 -8.48 8.85 7.36
C TYR A 196 -8.61 7.34 7.63
N ALA A 197 -7.66 6.73 8.31
CA ALA A 197 -7.72 5.29 8.58
C ALA A 197 -8.66 4.91 9.74
N ALA A 198 -8.78 5.75 10.76
CA ALA A 198 -9.59 5.46 11.95
C ALA A 198 -11.04 5.94 11.82
N GLU A 199 -11.26 7.14 11.30
CA GLU A 199 -12.61 7.70 11.15
C GLU A 199 -13.20 7.43 9.76
N ARG A 200 -12.36 7.11 8.78
CA ARG A 200 -12.76 6.80 7.41
C ARG A 200 -13.62 7.91 6.78
N LYS A 201 -13.26 9.16 7.06
CA LYS A 201 -13.93 10.35 6.55
C LYS A 201 -13.07 11.11 5.58
N PHE A 202 -13.68 11.58 4.52
CA PHE A 202 -13.04 12.45 3.54
C PHE A 202 -12.80 13.87 4.10
N PRO A 203 -12.03 14.74 3.41
CA PRO A 203 -11.71 16.08 3.91
C PRO A 203 -12.94 16.93 4.29
N ASN A 204 -14.08 16.76 3.60
CA ASN A 204 -15.35 17.40 3.95
C ASN A 204 -16.07 16.79 5.17
N SER A 205 -15.41 15.87 5.88
CA SER A 205 -15.95 15.15 7.06
C SER A 205 -17.12 14.20 6.76
N MET A 206 -17.31 13.84 5.51
CA MET A 206 -18.33 12.91 5.05
C MET A 206 -17.72 11.53 4.71
N PRO A 207 -18.53 10.47 4.65
CA PRO A 207 -19.89 10.42 5.21
C PRO A 207 -19.87 10.54 6.74
N GLU A 208 -20.95 10.99 7.35
CA GLU A 208 -21.01 11.26 8.80
C GLU A 208 -20.57 10.07 9.66
N GLN A 209 -21.02 8.86 9.31
CA GLN A 209 -20.65 7.61 9.98
C GLN A 209 -19.28 7.04 9.57
N GLY A 210 -18.59 7.64 8.58
CA GLY A 210 -17.38 7.10 7.96
C GLY A 210 -17.65 6.11 6.82
N PHE A 211 -16.76 6.08 5.82
CA PHE A 211 -16.82 5.18 4.67
C PHE A 211 -16.28 3.80 5.04
N ASN A 212 -17.03 2.74 4.75
CA ASN A 212 -16.60 1.36 4.97
C ASN A 212 -15.99 1.11 6.38
N MET A 213 -16.73 1.50 7.44
CA MET A 213 -16.24 1.51 8.83
C MET A 213 -15.80 0.14 9.35
N LYS A 214 -16.22 -0.96 8.74
CA LYS A 214 -15.73 -2.29 9.11
C LYS A 214 -14.21 -2.44 8.92
N GLU A 215 -13.64 -1.64 8.01
CA GLU A 215 -12.22 -1.61 7.70
C GLU A 215 -11.44 -0.53 8.47
N SER A 216 -12.08 0.13 9.43
CA SER A 216 -11.44 1.08 10.34
C SER A 216 -10.40 0.38 11.22
N ILE A 217 -9.26 1.05 11.44
CA ILE A 217 -8.21 0.63 12.37
C ILE A 217 -7.97 1.72 13.42
N THR A 218 -7.43 1.33 14.55
CA THR A 218 -7.20 2.28 15.65
C THR A 218 -6.04 3.23 15.34
N PRO A 219 -5.99 4.42 15.96
CA PRO A 219 -4.86 5.35 15.84
C PRO A 219 -3.51 4.70 16.12
N ALA A 220 -3.43 3.84 17.14
CA ALA A 220 -2.20 3.13 17.48
C ALA A 220 -1.74 2.19 16.34
N GLU A 221 -2.68 1.51 15.69
CA GLU A 221 -2.40 0.64 14.55
C GLU A 221 -1.96 1.41 13.32
N VAL A 222 -2.49 2.63 13.10
CA VAL A 222 -2.00 3.53 12.04
C VAL A 222 -0.55 3.93 12.31
N LEU A 223 -0.23 4.32 13.54
CA LEU A 223 1.14 4.68 13.93
C LEU A 223 2.11 3.49 13.83
N GLU A 224 1.65 2.28 14.14
CA GLU A 224 2.44 1.05 13.89
C GLU A 224 2.86 0.92 12.42
N GLY A 225 1.95 1.21 11.49
CA GLY A 225 2.22 1.18 10.06
C GLY A 225 3.27 2.21 9.62
N TRP A 226 3.23 3.43 10.16
CA TRP A 226 4.20 4.49 9.90
C TRP A 226 5.57 4.25 10.54
N THR A 227 5.65 3.48 11.60
CA THR A 227 6.86 3.27 12.39
C THR A 227 7.38 1.84 12.27
N LYS A 228 6.99 0.95 13.19
CA LYS A 228 7.45 -0.42 13.34
C LYS A 228 7.34 -1.25 12.06
N ASN A 229 6.16 -1.23 11.41
CA ASN A 229 5.92 -2.04 10.23
C ASN A 229 6.65 -1.50 9.00
N GLY A 230 6.74 -0.17 8.85
CA GLY A 230 7.55 0.46 7.82
C GLY A 230 9.02 0.07 7.91
N GLN A 231 9.58 0.07 9.13
CA GLN A 231 10.96 -0.35 9.34
C GLN A 231 11.15 -1.86 9.14
N LYS A 232 10.19 -2.67 9.57
CA LYS A 232 10.19 -4.10 9.25
C LYS A 232 10.19 -4.33 7.73
N ALA A 233 9.36 -3.62 6.98
CA ALA A 233 9.35 -3.70 5.52
C ALA A 233 10.69 -3.32 4.89
N ASN A 234 11.50 -2.52 5.57
CA ASN A 234 12.79 -2.02 5.11
C ASN A 234 14.00 -2.75 5.71
N PHE A 235 13.81 -3.89 6.40
CA PHE A 235 14.89 -4.63 7.08
C PHE A 235 15.70 -3.74 8.05
N ALA A 236 15.02 -2.86 8.77
CA ALA A 236 15.61 -1.92 9.71
C ALA A 236 15.00 -2.03 11.12
N GLU A 237 14.15 -3.01 11.37
CA GLU A 237 13.44 -3.20 12.63
C GLU A 237 14.35 -3.42 13.85
N ASP A 238 15.57 -3.91 13.63
CA ASP A 238 16.55 -4.10 14.71
C ASP A 238 17.14 -2.78 15.22
N ILE A 239 17.09 -1.73 14.39
CA ILE A 239 17.72 -0.44 14.70
C ILE A 239 16.73 0.74 14.71
N LEU A 240 15.51 0.58 14.20
CA LEU A 240 14.51 1.64 14.06
C LEU A 240 13.09 1.13 14.30
N GLY A 241 12.13 2.05 14.38
CA GLY A 241 10.69 1.78 14.39
C GLY A 241 10.04 1.62 15.76
N THR A 242 10.83 1.46 16.83
CA THR A 242 10.33 1.41 18.22
C THR A 242 11.25 2.17 19.16
N LEU A 243 10.72 2.64 20.28
CA LEU A 243 11.47 3.33 21.34
C LEU A 243 12.02 2.30 22.34
N GLU A 244 13.10 1.63 21.97
CA GLU A 244 13.73 0.59 22.76
C GLU A 244 15.22 0.90 22.97
N PRO A 245 15.80 0.53 24.14
CA PRO A 245 17.24 0.68 24.35
C PRO A 245 18.07 -0.04 23.29
N GLY A 246 19.06 0.65 22.73
CA GLY A 246 19.93 0.11 21.69
C GLY A 246 19.53 0.45 20.25
N LYS A 247 18.33 0.99 20.06
CA LYS A 247 17.90 1.52 18.75
C LYS A 247 18.30 2.98 18.55
N LEU A 248 18.28 3.42 17.31
CA LEU A 248 18.53 4.82 16.95
C LEU A 248 17.42 5.72 17.51
N ALA A 249 17.80 6.90 17.96
CA ALA A 249 16.89 7.88 18.54
C ALA A 249 16.18 8.74 17.45
N ASP A 250 15.57 8.09 16.48
CA ASP A 250 14.70 8.75 15.49
C ASP A 250 13.32 8.94 16.16
N ILE A 251 13.15 10.10 16.78
CA ILE A 251 12.00 10.42 17.64
C ILE A 251 11.28 11.65 17.07
N ALA A 252 9.98 11.53 16.85
CA ALA A 252 9.10 12.67 16.61
C ALA A 252 8.34 13.01 17.90
N VAL A 253 8.29 14.30 18.22
CA VAL A 253 7.43 14.82 19.29
C VAL A 253 6.25 15.51 18.63
N ILE A 254 5.04 15.08 19.00
CA ILE A 254 3.79 15.60 18.44
C ILE A 254 3.07 16.37 19.55
N ASP A 255 2.69 17.62 19.25
CA ASP A 255 1.86 18.40 20.15
C ASP A 255 0.39 17.97 19.99
N GLY A 256 -0.15 17.38 21.06
CA GLY A 256 -1.52 16.88 21.13
C GLY A 256 -1.69 15.37 21.22
N ASP A 257 -2.91 14.93 21.50
CA ASP A 257 -3.27 13.52 21.66
C ASP A 257 -3.60 12.86 20.30
N ILE A 258 -2.57 12.36 19.62
CA ILE A 258 -2.73 11.64 18.35
C ILE A 258 -3.42 10.28 18.52
N LEU A 259 -3.45 9.72 19.73
CA LEU A 259 -4.11 8.45 20.04
C LEU A 259 -5.56 8.64 20.48
N GLY A 260 -5.98 9.88 20.76
CA GLY A 260 -7.35 10.21 21.16
C GLY A 260 -8.37 9.75 20.12
N THR A 261 -9.52 9.33 20.62
CA THR A 261 -10.65 8.83 19.81
C THR A 261 -11.47 9.94 19.14
N GLU A 262 -11.25 11.20 19.54
CA GLU A 262 -11.99 12.34 18.99
C GLU A 262 -11.17 13.03 17.90
N GLY A 263 -11.51 12.78 16.62
CA GLY A 263 -10.87 13.37 15.44
C GLY A 263 -10.86 14.91 15.39
N ARG A 264 -11.58 15.59 16.28
CA ARG A 264 -11.59 17.05 16.36
C ARG A 264 -10.24 17.65 16.73
N VAL A 265 -9.50 17.04 17.65
CA VAL A 265 -8.19 17.53 18.12
C VAL A 265 -7.15 17.53 16.98
N ARG A 266 -7.26 16.57 16.07
CA ARG A 266 -6.32 16.41 14.95
C ARG A 266 -6.48 17.43 13.84
N LYS A 267 -7.69 18.01 13.69
CA LYS A 267 -7.99 19.06 12.68
C LYS A 267 -7.63 20.46 13.16
N GLU A 268 -7.72 20.72 14.46
CA GLU A 268 -7.44 22.04 15.04
C GLU A 268 -5.94 22.35 15.10
N GLN A 269 -5.10 21.32 15.09
CA GLN A 269 -3.62 21.47 15.10
C GLN A 269 -3.01 21.97 13.78
N LYS A 270 -3.78 22.02 12.69
CA LYS A 270 -3.34 22.60 11.40
C LYS A 270 -3.59 24.12 11.28
N ALA A 271 -4.21 24.77 12.24
CA ALA A 271 -4.65 26.16 12.15
C ALA A 271 -3.69 27.17 12.79
N GLU A 272 -2.54 26.75 13.27
CA GLU A 272 -1.43 27.62 13.71
C GLU A 272 -0.21 27.45 12.79
#